data_0703b64aa2ac497834945b79cd03d177
#
_entry.id   0703b64aa2ac497834945b79cd03d177
#
_cell.length_a   1.000
_cell.length_b   1.000
_cell.length_c   1.000
_cell.angle_alpha   90.00
_cell.angle_beta   90.00
_cell.angle_gamma   90.00
#
_symmetry.space_group_name_H-M   'P 1'
#
loop_
_entity.id
_entity.type
_entity.pdbx_description
1 polymer ?
#
loop_
_entity_poly.entity_id
_entity_poly.type
_entity_poly.pdbx_seq_one_letter_code
_entity_poly.pdbx_strand_id
1 'polypeptide(L)'
;MLLRALFFFLMFDYCLGGQERDVAPVQKNSRILQMAQFDSNLDESSGLAFYDGFFWTINDSGNSNVIFKVSKSGKKVHEVEVLNAENIDWESLAQDESHLYVADTGNNLNRRQTFTIYKIPWASLSSSTVKAERLTFTYGDYESGRMRSHNFDAEAIAINGNEVWLFSKNRGDKQTRLYKFPKFAGHYSPDPFQSLPVNSLVTGADINSTRDMLFLLSVRRSSSGAENLLWEIPINSGGVNWDSRTVTRILPEDQWEALIHDEREDAVYFTHEDNERGFAGLGKLQRR
;
A
#
# COMPACT_ATOMS: atom_id res chain seq x y z
N MET A 1 -8.86 -52.03 -62.41
CA MET A 1 -7.92 -51.89 -61.33
C MET A 1 -8.10 -50.46 -60.76
N LEU A 2 -8.92 -50.29 -59.75
CA LEU A 2 -9.18 -48.97 -59.10
C LEU A 2 -8.33 -48.89 -57.85
N LEU A 3 -7.45 -47.87 -57.82
CA LEU A 3 -6.65 -47.52 -56.67
C LEU A 3 -7.47 -46.62 -55.75
N ARG A 4 -7.80 -47.07 -54.53
CA ARG A 4 -8.43 -46.26 -53.52
C ARG A 4 -7.35 -45.54 -52.70
N ALA A 5 -7.32 -44.21 -52.81
CA ALA A 5 -6.53 -43.37 -51.93
C ALA A 5 -7.23 -43.17 -50.58
N LEU A 6 -6.55 -43.56 -49.52
CA LEU A 6 -7.02 -43.40 -48.12
C LEU A 6 -6.55 -42.04 -47.65
N PHE A 7 -7.47 -41.08 -47.45
CA PHE A 7 -7.19 -39.80 -46.78
C PHE A 7 -7.22 -39.99 -45.29
N PHE A 8 -6.07 -39.89 -44.63
CA PHE A 8 -5.97 -39.76 -43.21
C PHE A 8 -6.26 -38.30 -42.81
N PHE A 9 -7.41 -38.06 -42.15
CA PHE A 9 -7.72 -36.83 -41.49
C PHE A 9 -7.00 -36.83 -40.12
N LEU A 10 -5.90 -36.06 -40.00
CA LEU A 10 -5.32 -35.72 -38.72
C LEU A 10 -6.19 -34.64 -38.06
N MET A 11 -6.99 -35.07 -37.12
CA MET A 11 -7.64 -34.15 -36.17
C MET A 11 -6.56 -33.52 -35.27
N PHE A 12 -6.24 -32.26 -35.50
CA PHE A 12 -5.54 -31.47 -34.53
C PHE A 12 -6.55 -31.09 -33.43
N ASP A 13 -6.47 -31.79 -32.30
CA ASP A 13 -7.08 -31.31 -31.07
C ASP A 13 -6.41 -29.99 -30.68
N TYR A 14 -7.07 -28.88 -30.97
CA TYR A 14 -6.78 -27.60 -30.35
C TYR A 14 -7.15 -27.72 -28.88
N CYS A 15 -6.20 -28.04 -28.00
CA CYS A 15 -6.29 -27.73 -26.59
C CYS A 15 -6.42 -26.22 -26.47
N LEU A 16 -7.63 -25.71 -26.42
CA LEU A 16 -7.96 -24.43 -25.88
C LEU A 16 -7.52 -24.48 -24.41
N GLY A 17 -6.32 -23.99 -24.14
CA GLY A 17 -5.85 -23.68 -22.80
C GLY A 17 -6.86 -22.72 -22.17
N GLY A 18 -7.82 -23.27 -21.44
CA GLY A 18 -8.66 -22.49 -20.56
C GLY A 18 -7.71 -21.78 -19.59
N GLN A 19 -7.59 -20.44 -19.68
CA GLN A 19 -7.09 -19.68 -18.57
C GLN A 19 -7.99 -20.06 -17.39
N GLU A 20 -7.46 -20.80 -16.43
CA GLU A 20 -8.10 -20.94 -15.13
C GLU A 20 -8.34 -19.50 -14.65
N ARG A 21 -9.62 -19.11 -14.63
CA ARG A 21 -10.01 -17.86 -14.00
C ARG A 21 -9.61 -18.03 -12.55
N ASP A 22 -8.65 -17.25 -12.11
CA ASP A 22 -8.23 -17.17 -10.72
C ASP A 22 -9.49 -16.93 -9.87
N VAL A 23 -10.00 -18.00 -9.26
CA VAL A 23 -11.24 -17.95 -8.48
C VAL A 23 -10.90 -17.06 -7.28
N ALA A 24 -11.41 -15.85 -7.29
CA ALA A 24 -11.22 -14.93 -6.19
C ALA A 24 -11.62 -15.63 -4.88
N PRO A 25 -10.80 -15.59 -3.84
CA PRO A 25 -11.14 -16.18 -2.54
C PRO A 25 -12.46 -15.61 -2.04
N VAL A 26 -13.17 -16.39 -1.23
CA VAL A 26 -14.49 -15.99 -0.69
C VAL A 26 -14.37 -14.65 -0.02
N GLN A 27 -14.97 -13.62 -0.61
CA GLN A 27 -15.01 -12.28 -0.02
C GLN A 27 -15.93 -12.29 1.19
N LYS A 28 -15.38 -11.90 2.33
CA LYS A 28 -16.18 -11.56 3.51
C LYS A 28 -16.49 -10.06 3.46
N ASN A 29 -17.67 -9.67 3.93
CA ASN A 29 -17.97 -8.28 4.23
C ASN A 29 -17.68 -8.03 5.71
N SER A 30 -16.91 -7.00 5.99
CA SER A 30 -16.65 -6.57 7.37
C SER A 30 -16.86 -5.06 7.48
N ARG A 31 -17.32 -4.64 8.66
CA ARG A 31 -17.61 -3.22 8.90
C ARG A 31 -16.53 -2.61 9.76
N ILE A 32 -15.95 -1.52 9.28
CA ILE A 32 -15.11 -0.62 10.08
C ILE A 32 -16.00 0.15 11.04
N LEU A 33 -15.60 0.16 12.30
CA LEU A 33 -16.18 1.06 13.29
C LEU A 33 -15.41 2.39 13.23
N GLN A 34 -16.11 3.47 12.94
CA GLN A 34 -15.54 4.81 13.03
C GLN A 34 -15.13 5.05 14.49
N MET A 35 -13.84 5.35 14.69
CA MET A 35 -13.30 5.58 16.02
C MET A 35 -13.21 7.05 16.37
N ALA A 36 -12.71 7.84 15.44
CA ALA A 36 -12.39 9.22 15.70
C ALA A 36 -12.38 10.05 14.42
N GLN A 37 -12.75 11.31 14.58
CA GLN A 37 -12.54 12.34 13.58
C GLN A 37 -11.21 13.03 13.87
N PHE A 38 -10.44 13.35 12.85
CA PHE A 38 -9.22 14.13 12.97
C PHE A 38 -9.51 15.63 13.12
N ASP A 39 -8.54 16.35 13.66
CA ASP A 39 -8.54 17.81 13.64
C ASP A 39 -8.44 18.31 12.18
N SER A 40 -8.98 19.48 11.90
CA SER A 40 -9.18 20.03 10.54
C SER A 40 -7.91 20.28 9.71
N ASN A 41 -6.74 20.13 10.29
CA ASN A 41 -5.46 20.20 9.56
C ASN A 41 -4.86 18.83 9.21
N LEU A 42 -5.66 17.77 9.37
CA LEU A 42 -5.33 16.38 9.02
C LEU A 42 -6.37 15.84 8.03
N ASP A 43 -6.73 16.65 7.04
CA ASP A 43 -7.81 16.41 6.09
C ASP A 43 -7.40 15.49 4.93
N GLU A 44 -6.11 15.38 4.63
CA GLU A 44 -5.56 14.53 3.56
C GLU A 44 -4.63 13.43 4.13
N SER A 45 -5.11 12.69 5.15
CA SER A 45 -4.32 11.64 5.81
C SER A 45 -4.03 10.46 4.87
N SER A 46 -2.77 10.32 4.43
CA SER A 46 -2.31 9.32 3.45
C SER A 46 -1.45 8.18 4.04
N GLY A 47 -0.98 8.29 5.26
CA GLY A 47 -0.14 7.28 5.91
C GLY A 47 -0.55 7.00 7.35
N LEU A 48 -0.28 5.78 7.86
CA LEU A 48 -0.60 5.40 9.23
C LEU A 48 0.50 4.53 9.83
N ALA A 49 0.93 4.90 11.05
CA ALA A 49 1.79 4.11 11.90
C ALA A 49 1.26 4.12 13.35
N PHE A 50 1.67 3.15 14.18
CA PHE A 50 1.25 3.08 15.57
C PHE A 50 2.44 2.79 16.47
N TYR A 51 2.80 3.73 17.33
CA TYR A 51 3.93 3.61 18.24
C TYR A 51 3.65 4.26 19.58
N ASP A 52 4.03 3.57 20.67
CA ASP A 52 3.91 4.05 22.05
C ASP A 52 2.49 4.54 22.42
N GLY A 53 1.46 3.81 21.92
CA GLY A 53 0.05 4.08 22.24
C GLY A 53 -0.59 5.21 21.44
N PHE A 54 0.12 5.78 20.45
CA PHE A 54 -0.35 6.85 19.58
C PHE A 54 -0.30 6.44 18.13
N PHE A 55 -1.21 6.98 17.34
CA PHE A 55 -1.13 6.94 15.90
C PHE A 55 -0.23 8.07 15.38
N TRP A 56 0.41 7.81 14.26
CA TRP A 56 1.20 8.77 13.52
C TRP A 56 0.69 8.79 12.09
N THR A 57 0.52 9.98 11.53
CA THR A 57 0.01 10.17 10.18
C THR A 57 0.72 11.33 9.48
N ILE A 58 0.52 11.42 8.18
CA ILE A 58 1.00 12.47 7.30
C ILE A 58 -0.15 12.95 6.43
N ASN A 59 -0.07 14.14 5.88
CA ASN A 59 -0.93 14.57 4.79
C ASN A 59 -0.25 14.33 3.44
N ASP A 60 -1.06 14.12 2.43
CA ASP A 60 -0.68 13.92 1.03
C ASP A 60 0.01 15.18 0.41
N SER A 61 0.25 15.15 -0.88
CA SER A 61 0.91 16.18 -1.69
C SER A 61 0.32 17.58 -1.53
N GLY A 62 1.19 18.60 -1.67
CA GLY A 62 0.79 20.00 -1.51
C GLY A 62 0.74 20.51 -0.06
N ASN A 63 0.92 19.63 0.91
CA ASN A 63 1.01 19.92 2.32
C ASN A 63 2.46 20.13 2.78
N SER A 64 2.63 20.54 4.04
CA SER A 64 3.94 20.70 4.66
C SER A 64 4.61 19.35 4.94
N ASN A 65 5.94 19.35 5.08
CA ASN A 65 6.78 18.21 5.45
C ASN A 65 6.68 17.88 6.96
N VAL A 66 5.45 17.66 7.45
CA VAL A 66 5.13 17.48 8.87
C VAL A 66 4.52 16.11 9.10
N ILE A 67 4.98 15.46 10.16
CA ILE A 67 4.42 14.20 10.69
C ILE A 67 3.60 14.55 11.92
N PHE A 68 2.41 14.00 12.04
CA PHE A 68 1.47 14.27 13.11
C PHE A 68 1.33 13.09 14.06
N LYS A 69 1.43 13.33 15.35
CA LYS A 69 1.10 12.39 16.42
C LYS A 69 -0.34 12.59 16.85
N VAL A 70 -1.13 11.54 16.81
CA VAL A 70 -2.58 11.59 17.03
C VAL A 70 -2.98 10.60 18.12
N SER A 71 -3.83 11.02 19.03
CA SER A 71 -4.41 10.15 20.04
C SER A 71 -5.45 9.19 19.44
N LYS A 72 -5.83 8.14 20.17
CA LYS A 72 -6.92 7.23 19.77
C LYS A 72 -8.29 7.95 19.61
N SER A 73 -8.44 9.15 20.15
CA SER A 73 -9.63 9.99 19.97
C SER A 73 -9.54 10.96 18.78
N GLY A 74 -8.53 10.83 17.93
CA GLY A 74 -8.36 11.66 16.73
C GLY A 74 -7.69 13.03 16.96
N LYS A 75 -7.38 13.37 18.22
CA LYS A 75 -6.77 14.67 18.52
C LYS A 75 -5.27 14.69 18.21
N LYS A 76 -4.83 15.68 17.48
CA LYS A 76 -3.41 16.00 17.31
C LYS A 76 -2.79 16.36 18.66
N VAL A 77 -1.77 15.63 19.07
CA VAL A 77 -1.07 15.85 20.35
C VAL A 77 0.36 16.33 20.16
N HIS A 78 0.93 16.15 18.99
CA HIS A 78 2.26 16.62 18.62
C HIS A 78 2.41 16.68 17.11
N GLU A 79 3.36 17.50 16.64
CA GLU A 79 3.75 17.57 15.24
C GLU A 79 5.27 17.71 15.13
N VAL A 80 5.84 17.13 14.07
CA VAL A 80 7.29 17.10 13.85
C VAL A 80 7.59 17.49 12.42
N GLU A 81 8.31 18.59 12.22
CA GLU A 81 8.79 18.99 10.91
C GLU A 81 10.06 18.21 10.53
N VAL A 82 10.13 17.67 9.32
CA VAL A 82 11.30 16.98 8.79
C VAL A 82 12.15 17.94 7.96
N LEU A 83 13.13 18.60 8.60
CA LEU A 83 13.89 19.76 8.06
C LEU A 83 14.59 19.53 6.72
N ASN A 84 14.94 18.29 6.38
CA ASN A 84 15.64 17.93 5.14
C ASN A 84 14.76 17.12 4.19
N ALA A 85 13.45 17.24 4.33
CA ALA A 85 12.45 16.65 3.47
C ALA A 85 11.61 17.72 2.77
N GLU A 86 11.03 17.35 1.66
CA GLU A 86 9.99 18.07 0.95
C GLU A 86 8.83 17.12 0.77
N ASN A 87 7.60 17.56 1.04
CA ASN A 87 6.42 16.78 0.70
C ASN A 87 6.07 17.07 -0.78
N ILE A 88 6.67 16.28 -1.66
CA ILE A 88 6.33 16.34 -3.09
C ILE A 88 5.05 15.57 -3.34
N ASP A 89 4.98 14.33 -2.79
CA ASP A 89 3.84 13.42 -2.94
C ASP A 89 3.97 12.30 -1.87
N TRP A 90 3.74 12.68 -0.59
CA TRP A 90 3.85 11.76 0.54
C TRP A 90 2.62 10.85 0.59
N GLU A 91 2.83 9.56 0.46
CA GLU A 91 1.75 8.60 0.22
C GLU A 91 1.63 7.51 1.29
N SER A 92 2.67 7.27 2.08
CA SER A 92 2.63 6.14 3.01
C SER A 92 3.54 6.31 4.21
N LEU A 93 3.15 5.71 5.32
CA LEU A 93 4.02 5.43 6.46
C LEU A 93 4.24 3.93 6.63
N ALA A 94 5.46 3.56 6.99
CA ALA A 94 5.78 2.24 7.51
C ALA A 94 6.63 2.36 8.76
N GLN A 95 6.76 1.27 9.49
CA GLN A 95 7.51 1.27 10.75
C GLN A 95 8.28 -0.02 10.97
N ASP A 96 9.32 0.07 11.78
CA ASP A 96 9.90 -1.04 12.51
C ASP A 96 10.04 -0.68 14.00
N GLU A 97 10.64 -1.54 14.78
CA GLU A 97 10.81 -1.34 16.23
C GLU A 97 11.57 -0.05 16.59
N SER A 98 12.39 0.46 15.69
CA SER A 98 13.31 1.57 15.94
C SER A 98 13.06 2.83 15.10
N HIS A 99 12.36 2.73 13.98
CA HIS A 99 12.20 3.82 13.04
C HIS A 99 10.80 3.91 12.44
N LEU A 100 10.42 5.14 12.11
CA LEU A 100 9.35 5.50 11.21
C LEU A 100 9.94 5.75 9.82
N TYR A 101 9.21 5.37 8.78
CA TYR A 101 9.56 5.57 7.36
C TYR A 101 8.43 6.35 6.69
N VAL A 102 8.76 7.46 6.05
CA VAL A 102 7.83 8.30 5.29
C VAL A 102 8.14 8.12 3.80
N ALA A 103 7.17 7.67 3.03
CA ALA A 103 7.32 7.42 1.60
C ALA A 103 6.85 8.62 0.78
N ASP A 104 7.79 9.30 0.13
CA ASP A 104 7.55 10.31 -0.90
C ASP A 104 7.62 9.64 -2.26
N THR A 105 6.54 8.90 -2.60
CA THR A 105 6.54 7.92 -3.69
C THR A 105 5.40 8.08 -4.69
N GLY A 106 4.51 9.06 -4.49
CA GLY A 106 3.43 9.35 -5.40
C GLY A 106 3.93 9.85 -6.77
N ASN A 107 3.21 9.47 -7.82
CA ASN A 107 3.58 9.79 -9.20
C ASN A 107 2.38 9.75 -10.15
N ASN A 108 1.26 10.30 -9.74
CA ASN A 108 -0.02 10.27 -10.47
C ASN A 108 0.06 10.57 -11.97
N LEU A 109 1.03 11.39 -12.38
CA LEU A 109 1.21 11.84 -13.76
C LEU A 109 2.44 11.22 -14.47
N ASN A 110 3.12 10.26 -13.85
CA ASN A 110 4.34 9.63 -14.38
C ASN A 110 5.42 10.64 -14.77
N ARG A 111 5.65 11.65 -13.94
CA ARG A 111 6.64 12.70 -14.18
C ARG A 111 7.91 12.54 -13.35
N ARG A 112 7.82 11.77 -12.26
CA ARG A 112 8.94 11.51 -11.35
C ARG A 112 9.65 10.23 -11.78
N GLN A 113 10.97 10.24 -11.67
CA GLN A 113 11.83 9.07 -11.92
C GLN A 113 12.59 8.67 -10.65
N THR A 114 12.81 9.62 -9.74
CA THR A 114 13.48 9.38 -8.46
C THR A 114 12.51 9.66 -7.33
N PHE A 115 12.48 8.75 -6.38
CA PHE A 115 11.62 8.75 -5.21
C PHE A 115 12.45 8.70 -3.94
N THR A 116 11.89 9.14 -2.82
CA THR A 116 12.59 9.18 -1.55
C THR A 116 11.76 8.52 -0.45
N ILE A 117 12.41 7.73 0.39
CA ILE A 117 11.88 7.30 1.68
C ILE A 117 12.71 7.96 2.77
N TYR A 118 12.06 8.67 3.67
CA TYR A 118 12.67 9.33 4.82
C TYR A 118 12.59 8.41 6.03
N LYS A 119 13.74 8.00 6.57
CA LYS A 119 13.85 7.12 7.72
C LYS A 119 14.21 7.93 8.96
N ILE A 120 13.42 7.81 10.02
CA ILE A 120 13.47 8.67 11.20
C ILE A 120 13.44 7.80 12.47
N PRO A 121 14.42 7.90 13.37
CA PRO A 121 14.38 7.18 14.64
C PRO A 121 13.18 7.61 15.50
N TRP A 122 12.43 6.65 16.07
CA TRP A 122 11.33 6.94 16.98
C TRP A 122 11.74 7.84 18.13
N ALA A 123 12.95 7.63 18.68
CA ALA A 123 13.49 8.44 19.78
C ALA A 123 13.63 9.93 19.44
N SER A 124 13.76 10.30 18.16
CA SER A 124 13.91 11.69 17.73
C SER A 124 12.56 12.41 17.54
N LEU A 125 11.46 11.68 17.44
CA LEU A 125 10.12 12.23 17.21
C LEU A 125 9.46 12.87 18.45
N SER A 126 10.17 12.95 19.57
CA SER A 126 9.79 13.78 20.72
C SER A 126 10.10 15.26 20.53
N SER A 127 10.95 15.61 19.57
CA SER A 127 11.29 16.99 19.18
C SER A 127 10.28 17.52 18.17
N SER A 128 10.14 18.87 18.10
CA SER A 128 9.29 19.51 17.06
C SER A 128 9.93 19.53 15.67
N THR A 129 11.22 19.24 15.56
CA THR A 129 11.94 19.18 14.30
C THR A 129 12.92 18.00 14.29
N VAL A 130 13.13 17.40 13.12
CA VAL A 130 14.03 16.26 12.94
C VAL A 130 14.70 16.31 11.56
N LYS A 131 15.84 15.61 11.44
CA LYS A 131 16.44 15.27 10.14
C LYS A 131 16.35 13.78 9.91
N ALA A 132 15.93 13.39 8.72
CA ALA A 132 15.79 12.00 8.31
C ALA A 132 17.07 11.49 7.61
N GLU A 133 17.35 10.19 7.73
CA GLU A 133 18.13 9.47 6.74
C GLU A 133 17.32 9.34 5.45
N ARG A 134 17.98 9.38 4.28
CA ARG A 134 17.31 9.32 2.98
C ARG A 134 17.68 8.03 2.25
N LEU A 135 16.65 7.29 1.86
CA LEU A 135 16.75 6.20 0.91
C LEU A 135 16.12 6.71 -0.39
N THR A 136 16.86 6.70 -1.48
CA THR A 136 16.33 7.09 -2.79
C THR A 136 16.29 5.89 -3.72
N PHE A 137 15.32 5.87 -4.63
CA PHE A 137 15.26 4.82 -5.64
C PHE A 137 14.69 5.30 -6.97
N THR A 138 14.98 4.53 -8.00
CA THR A 138 14.35 4.58 -9.33
C THR A 138 13.83 3.19 -9.65
N TYR A 139 12.68 3.06 -10.31
CA TYR A 139 12.24 1.73 -10.77
C TYR A 139 13.20 1.19 -11.83
N GLY A 140 13.71 -0.04 -11.65
CA GLY A 140 14.61 -0.68 -12.61
C GLY A 140 13.94 -0.98 -13.95
N ASP A 141 12.62 -1.19 -13.94
CA ASP A 141 11.78 -1.42 -15.10
C ASP A 141 11.00 -0.16 -15.57
N TYR A 142 11.48 1.05 -15.21
CA TYR A 142 10.78 2.29 -15.53
C TYR A 142 10.58 2.49 -17.05
N GLU A 143 9.34 2.75 -17.45
CA GLU A 143 8.97 3.11 -18.81
C GLU A 143 8.35 4.52 -18.84
N SER A 144 8.89 5.40 -19.67
CA SER A 144 8.37 6.76 -19.85
C SER A 144 7.17 6.78 -20.83
N GLY A 145 6.38 7.85 -20.79
CA GLY A 145 5.48 8.22 -21.89
C GLY A 145 3.97 8.01 -21.66
N ARG A 146 3.53 7.31 -20.62
CA ARG A 146 2.11 7.18 -20.31
C ARG A 146 1.76 8.01 -19.08
N MET A 147 1.03 9.12 -19.24
CA MET A 147 0.79 10.08 -18.15
C MET A 147 -0.19 9.58 -17.06
N ARG A 148 -1.19 8.78 -17.38
CA ARG A 148 -2.24 8.39 -16.41
C ARG A 148 -2.58 6.90 -16.40
N SER A 149 -1.96 6.11 -17.25
CA SER A 149 -2.15 4.66 -17.31
C SER A 149 -0.79 3.95 -17.26
N HIS A 150 -0.02 4.27 -16.23
CA HIS A 150 1.31 3.72 -15.94
C HIS A 150 1.28 2.87 -14.67
N ASN A 151 2.40 2.23 -14.38
CA ASN A 151 2.56 1.31 -13.25
C ASN A 151 3.71 1.74 -12.30
N PHE A 152 4.03 3.04 -12.27
CA PHE A 152 5.17 3.61 -11.53
C PHE A 152 4.72 4.69 -10.53
N ASP A 153 3.57 4.45 -9.93
CA ASP A 153 3.02 5.14 -8.79
C ASP A 153 3.05 4.19 -7.58
N ALA A 154 3.25 4.66 -6.36
CA ALA A 154 3.22 3.80 -5.18
C ALA A 154 2.70 4.55 -3.96
N GLU A 155 1.70 3.97 -3.34
CA GLU A 155 1.03 4.49 -2.15
C GLU A 155 1.10 3.50 -0.97
N ALA A 156 1.98 2.49 -1.06
CA ALA A 156 2.06 1.48 -0.02
C ALA A 156 3.50 0.99 0.17
N ILE A 157 4.01 1.11 1.39
CA ILE A 157 5.28 0.50 1.81
C ILE A 157 5.11 -0.26 3.12
N ALA A 158 5.92 -1.30 3.30
CA ALA A 158 6.06 -2.02 4.57
C ALA A 158 7.53 -2.38 4.83
N ILE A 159 7.90 -2.63 6.08
CA ILE A 159 9.26 -3.04 6.43
C ILE A 159 9.27 -4.53 6.76
N ASN A 160 10.04 -5.29 5.99
CA ASN A 160 10.27 -6.70 6.24
C ASN A 160 11.75 -6.97 6.57
N GLY A 161 12.06 -7.09 7.85
CA GLY A 161 13.43 -7.29 8.31
C GLY A 161 14.34 -6.12 7.96
N ASN A 162 15.28 -6.33 7.06
CA ASN A 162 16.21 -5.31 6.57
C ASN A 162 15.82 -4.73 5.20
N GLU A 163 14.62 -5.00 4.74
CA GLU A 163 14.13 -4.55 3.43
C GLU A 163 12.94 -3.63 3.55
N VAL A 164 12.87 -2.66 2.65
CA VAL A 164 11.64 -1.97 2.27
C VAL A 164 10.94 -2.85 1.23
N TRP A 165 9.67 -3.12 1.47
CA TRP A 165 8.75 -3.70 0.53
C TRP A 165 7.83 -2.60 0.02
N LEU A 166 7.96 -2.27 -1.26
CA LEU A 166 7.16 -1.23 -1.91
C LEU A 166 6.18 -1.90 -2.87
N PHE A 167 4.92 -1.50 -2.77
CA PHE A 167 3.83 -2.00 -3.60
C PHE A 167 3.34 -0.89 -4.53
N SER A 168 3.43 -1.11 -5.84
CA SER A 168 3.00 -0.12 -6.82
C SER A 168 1.48 0.00 -6.92
N LYS A 169 0.99 1.22 -7.14
CA LYS A 169 -0.40 1.53 -7.47
C LYS A 169 -0.56 1.55 -8.98
N ASN A 170 -0.68 0.39 -9.59
CA ASN A 170 -0.68 0.25 -11.04
C ASN A 170 -1.99 0.79 -11.66
N ARG A 171 -1.92 1.96 -12.21
CA ARG A 171 -3.05 2.57 -12.92
C ARG A 171 -3.28 1.96 -14.31
N GLY A 172 -2.24 1.37 -14.90
CA GLY A 172 -2.25 0.76 -16.24
C GLY A 172 -2.93 -0.61 -16.26
N ASP A 173 -2.40 -1.57 -15.50
CA ASP A 173 -2.83 -2.98 -15.53
C ASP A 173 -3.66 -3.40 -14.32
N LYS A 174 -3.83 -2.54 -13.31
CA LYS A 174 -4.56 -2.80 -12.06
C LYS A 174 -3.98 -3.95 -11.23
N GLN A 175 -2.75 -4.33 -11.48
CA GLN A 175 -2.00 -5.22 -10.62
C GLN A 175 -1.21 -4.40 -9.59
N THR A 176 -0.50 -5.05 -8.68
CA THR A 176 0.56 -4.42 -7.92
C THR A 176 1.84 -5.19 -8.09
N ARG A 177 2.97 -4.48 -8.18
CA ARG A 177 4.31 -5.06 -8.18
C ARG A 177 4.96 -4.82 -6.84
N LEU A 178 5.52 -5.86 -6.27
CA LEU A 178 6.38 -5.79 -5.10
C LEU A 178 7.80 -5.52 -5.55
N TYR A 179 8.37 -4.41 -5.10
CA TYR A 179 9.79 -4.09 -5.21
C TYR A 179 10.44 -4.22 -3.83
N LYS A 180 11.66 -4.76 -3.79
CA LYS A 180 12.41 -4.98 -2.55
C LYS A 180 13.78 -4.31 -2.64
N PHE A 181 14.16 -3.57 -1.62
CA PHE A 181 15.49 -2.98 -1.51
C PHE A 181 15.85 -2.72 -0.04
N PRO A 182 17.16 -2.55 0.28
CA PRO A 182 17.60 -2.36 1.66
C PRO A 182 16.99 -1.12 2.32
N LYS A 183 16.64 -1.22 3.61
CA LYS A 183 16.11 -0.12 4.42
C LYS A 183 17.19 0.84 4.97
N PHE A 184 18.34 0.93 4.32
CA PHE A 184 19.47 1.76 4.71
C PHE A 184 19.62 2.95 3.77
N ALA A 185 20.29 4.03 4.23
CA ALA A 185 20.58 5.18 3.39
C ALA A 185 21.36 4.77 2.15
N GLY A 186 20.94 5.27 0.98
CA GLY A 186 21.54 4.92 -0.31
C GLY A 186 20.65 5.23 -1.49
N HIS A 187 21.12 4.85 -2.68
CA HIS A 187 20.34 4.90 -3.92
C HIS A 187 20.20 3.50 -4.50
N TYR A 188 18.96 3.13 -4.85
CA TYR A 188 18.61 1.78 -5.32
C TYR A 188 17.89 1.84 -6.66
N SER A 189 17.98 0.75 -7.43
CA SER A 189 17.22 0.58 -8.68
C SER A 189 16.62 -0.83 -8.70
N PRO A 190 15.57 -1.08 -7.87
CA PRO A 190 14.98 -2.39 -7.78
C PRO A 190 14.18 -2.74 -9.04
N ASP A 191 14.35 -3.97 -9.52
CA ASP A 191 13.43 -4.61 -10.44
C ASP A 191 12.21 -5.18 -9.68
N PRO A 192 11.06 -5.39 -10.36
CA PRO A 192 9.91 -6.01 -9.73
C PRO A 192 10.24 -7.44 -9.28
N PHE A 193 10.07 -7.71 -7.99
CA PHE A 193 10.32 -9.02 -7.40
C PHE A 193 9.16 -9.99 -7.65
N GLN A 194 7.92 -9.49 -7.56
CA GLN A 194 6.71 -10.29 -7.73
C GLN A 194 5.57 -9.39 -8.21
N SER A 195 4.70 -9.91 -9.09
CA SER A 195 3.46 -9.25 -9.48
C SER A 195 2.26 -9.95 -8.84
N LEU A 196 1.35 -9.17 -8.26
CA LEU A 196 0.16 -9.67 -7.58
C LEU A 196 -1.09 -9.18 -8.31
N PRO A 197 -1.95 -10.08 -8.80
CA PRO A 197 -3.12 -9.72 -9.62
C PRO A 197 -4.31 -9.26 -8.76
N VAL A 198 -4.14 -8.17 -8.03
CA VAL A 198 -5.17 -7.60 -7.13
C VAL A 198 -6.40 -7.05 -7.87
N ASN A 199 -6.28 -6.72 -9.16
CA ASN A 199 -7.33 -6.08 -9.97
C ASN A 199 -7.94 -4.83 -9.30
N SER A 200 -7.12 -4.07 -8.60
CA SER A 200 -7.48 -2.87 -7.83
C SER A 200 -6.26 -1.96 -7.67
N LEU A 201 -6.43 -0.81 -7.05
CA LEU A 201 -5.35 0.13 -6.77
C LEU A 201 -4.95 -0.03 -5.30
N VAL A 202 -3.71 -0.44 -5.04
CA VAL A 202 -3.19 -0.59 -3.67
C VAL A 202 -2.88 0.79 -3.11
N THR A 203 -3.39 1.08 -1.89
CA THR A 203 -3.26 2.37 -1.19
C THR A 203 -2.56 2.25 0.16
N GLY A 204 -2.43 1.05 0.72
CA GLY A 204 -1.74 0.86 2.00
C GLY A 204 -1.20 -0.55 2.16
N ALA A 205 -0.15 -0.68 2.96
CA ALA A 205 0.47 -1.95 3.31
C ALA A 205 1.00 -1.95 4.74
N ASP A 206 0.94 -3.12 5.38
CA ASP A 206 1.62 -3.39 6.64
C ASP A 206 2.04 -4.86 6.73
N ILE A 207 3.06 -5.15 7.50
CA ILE A 207 3.54 -6.50 7.78
C ILE A 207 3.58 -6.68 9.30
N ASN A 208 2.97 -7.76 9.81
CA ASN A 208 2.98 -8.06 11.22
C ASN A 208 4.41 -8.29 11.79
N SER A 209 4.55 -8.23 13.11
CA SER A 209 5.87 -8.29 13.78
C SER A 209 6.58 -9.64 13.58
N THR A 210 5.82 -10.73 13.42
CA THR A 210 6.36 -12.06 13.11
C THR A 210 6.82 -12.19 11.66
N ARG A 211 6.44 -11.22 10.79
CA ARG A 211 6.78 -11.17 9.36
C ARG A 211 6.28 -12.35 8.55
N ASP A 212 5.17 -12.92 8.97
CA ASP A 212 4.52 -14.04 8.30
C ASP A 212 3.19 -13.67 7.62
N MET A 213 2.71 -12.42 7.83
CA MET A 213 1.47 -11.91 7.25
C MET A 213 1.64 -10.50 6.70
N LEU A 214 1.26 -10.32 5.44
CA LEU A 214 1.11 -9.04 4.76
C LEU A 214 -0.36 -8.63 4.77
N PHE A 215 -0.62 -7.39 5.12
CA PHE A 215 -1.91 -6.71 4.97
C PHE A 215 -1.78 -5.69 3.84
N LEU A 216 -2.70 -5.74 2.86
CA LEU A 216 -2.81 -4.71 1.83
C LEU A 216 -4.21 -4.10 1.87
N LEU A 217 -4.26 -2.80 1.71
CA LEU A 217 -5.49 -2.06 1.42
C LEU A 217 -5.51 -1.73 -0.07
N SER A 218 -6.67 -1.86 -0.69
CA SER A 218 -6.81 -1.45 -2.08
C SER A 218 -8.23 -0.98 -2.39
N VAL A 219 -8.35 -0.14 -3.41
CA VAL A 219 -9.62 0.35 -3.91
C VAL A 219 -9.88 -0.15 -5.34
N ARG A 220 -11.03 -0.79 -5.54
CA ARG A 220 -11.54 -1.18 -6.84
C ARG A 220 -12.63 -0.23 -7.26
N ARG A 221 -12.43 0.50 -8.34
CA ARG A 221 -13.43 1.43 -8.90
C ARG A 221 -14.20 0.76 -10.03
N SER A 222 -15.51 0.86 -9.99
CA SER A 222 -16.43 0.37 -11.02
C SER A 222 -17.51 1.41 -11.33
N SER A 223 -18.38 1.14 -12.29
CA SER A 223 -19.52 1.99 -12.61
C SER A 223 -20.56 2.07 -11.47
N SER A 224 -20.55 1.10 -10.56
CA SER A 224 -21.45 1.06 -9.39
C SER A 224 -20.87 1.71 -8.13
N GLY A 225 -19.62 2.18 -8.17
CA GLY A 225 -18.95 2.80 -7.01
C GLY A 225 -17.55 2.30 -6.80
N ALA A 226 -17.00 2.59 -5.61
CA ALA A 226 -15.71 2.13 -5.16
C ALA A 226 -15.89 1.01 -4.12
N GLU A 227 -15.09 -0.03 -4.20
CA GLU A 227 -14.99 -1.10 -3.20
C GLU A 227 -13.62 -1.05 -2.53
N ASN A 228 -13.59 -1.01 -1.21
CA ASN A 228 -12.36 -1.14 -0.46
C ASN A 228 -12.14 -2.60 -0.05
N LEU A 229 -10.94 -3.09 -0.29
CA LEU A 229 -10.55 -4.48 -0.07
C LEU A 229 -9.36 -4.54 0.89
N LEU A 230 -9.51 -5.30 1.96
CA LEU A 230 -8.41 -5.73 2.83
C LEU A 230 -7.96 -7.12 2.38
N TRP A 231 -6.69 -7.24 2.06
CA TRP A 231 -6.03 -8.49 1.74
C TRP A 231 -5.15 -8.92 2.90
N GLU A 232 -5.28 -10.15 3.32
CA GLU A 232 -4.42 -10.80 4.30
C GLU A 232 -3.71 -11.94 3.59
N ILE A 233 -2.38 -11.83 3.45
CA ILE A 233 -1.59 -12.68 2.57
C ILE A 233 -0.40 -13.25 3.34
N PRO A 234 -0.30 -14.58 3.52
CA PRO A 234 0.87 -15.16 4.17
C PRO A 234 2.16 -14.83 3.42
N ILE A 235 3.23 -14.61 4.19
CA ILE A 235 4.60 -14.42 3.70
C ILE A 235 5.37 -15.71 3.96
N ASN A 236 6.22 -16.09 3.01
CA ASN A 236 7.16 -17.20 3.15
C ASN A 236 8.54 -16.81 2.61
N SER A 237 9.49 -17.72 2.59
CA SER A 237 10.85 -17.47 2.08
C SER A 237 10.89 -17.09 0.59
N GLY A 238 9.85 -17.42 -0.18
CA GLY A 238 9.71 -17.05 -1.58
C GLY A 238 9.03 -15.69 -1.82
N GLY A 239 8.62 -14.99 -0.75
CA GLY A 239 7.88 -13.73 -0.82
C GLY A 239 6.43 -13.84 -0.40
N VAL A 240 5.53 -13.21 -1.14
CA VAL A 240 4.09 -13.20 -0.86
C VAL A 240 3.45 -14.48 -1.39
N ASN A 241 2.81 -15.27 -0.52
CA ASN A 241 2.08 -16.48 -0.90
C ASN A 241 0.66 -16.13 -1.39
N TRP A 242 0.58 -15.68 -2.64
CA TRP A 242 -0.66 -15.17 -3.23
C TRP A 242 -1.82 -16.17 -3.23
N ASP A 243 -1.53 -17.45 -3.39
CA ASP A 243 -2.55 -18.51 -3.47
C ASP A 243 -3.27 -18.76 -2.14
N SER A 244 -2.63 -18.37 -1.03
CA SER A 244 -3.20 -18.51 0.33
C SER A 244 -3.82 -17.22 0.86
N ARG A 245 -4.04 -16.21 0.01
CA ARG A 245 -4.65 -14.93 0.39
C ARG A 245 -6.09 -15.07 0.84
N THR A 246 -6.50 -14.19 1.72
CA THR A 246 -7.92 -13.92 1.99
C THR A 246 -8.25 -12.48 1.64
N VAL A 247 -9.50 -12.24 1.23
CA VAL A 247 -9.97 -10.90 0.85
C VAL A 247 -11.24 -10.57 1.60
N THR A 248 -11.24 -9.43 2.25
CA THR A 248 -12.39 -8.88 2.96
C THR A 248 -12.79 -7.55 2.34
N ARG A 249 -14.06 -7.43 1.92
CA ARG A 249 -14.63 -6.13 1.56
C ARG A 249 -14.92 -5.32 2.81
N ILE A 250 -14.44 -4.10 2.84
CA ILE A 250 -14.57 -3.19 3.97
C ILE A 250 -15.75 -2.25 3.77
N LEU A 251 -16.57 -2.10 4.80
CA LEU A 251 -17.71 -1.19 4.82
C LEU A 251 -17.60 -0.22 6.02
N PRO A 252 -18.08 1.02 5.90
CA PRO A 252 -18.62 1.65 4.69
C PRO A 252 -17.54 1.83 3.63
N GLU A 253 -17.96 1.91 2.38
CA GLU A 253 -17.11 2.36 1.29
C GLU A 253 -16.74 3.82 1.53
N ASP A 254 -15.43 4.10 1.49
CA ASP A 254 -14.85 5.41 1.76
C ASP A 254 -13.51 5.58 1.02
N GLN A 255 -12.88 6.74 1.14
CA GLN A 255 -11.49 6.95 0.72
C GLN A 255 -10.53 6.46 1.82
N TRP A 256 -10.50 5.14 2.05
CA TRP A 256 -9.53 4.54 2.95
C TRP A 256 -8.15 4.51 2.27
N GLU A 257 -7.17 5.23 2.84
CA GLU A 257 -5.87 5.44 2.20
C GLU A 257 -4.73 4.69 2.89
N ALA A 258 -4.79 4.50 4.20
CA ALA A 258 -3.74 3.80 4.93
C ALA A 258 -4.27 2.75 5.90
N LEU A 259 -3.42 1.80 6.27
CA LEU A 259 -3.70 0.80 7.30
C LEU A 259 -2.50 0.52 8.20
N ILE A 260 -2.79 0.03 9.42
CA ILE A 260 -1.82 -0.59 10.33
C ILE A 260 -2.48 -1.74 11.09
N HIS A 261 -1.79 -2.84 11.26
CA HIS A 261 -2.23 -3.99 12.07
C HIS A 261 -1.72 -3.85 13.51
N ASP A 262 -2.62 -3.84 14.48
CA ASP A 262 -2.27 -3.92 15.90
C ASP A 262 -2.47 -5.37 16.39
N GLU A 263 -1.38 -6.09 16.61
CA GLU A 263 -1.38 -7.47 17.08
C GLU A 263 -1.94 -7.60 18.51
N ARG A 264 -1.77 -6.59 19.36
CA ARG A 264 -2.23 -6.62 20.75
C ARG A 264 -3.74 -6.62 20.86
N GLU A 265 -4.38 -5.89 19.94
CA GLU A 265 -5.83 -5.79 19.87
C GLU A 265 -6.43 -6.75 18.82
N ASP A 266 -5.60 -7.47 18.05
CA ASP A 266 -5.98 -8.24 16.87
C ASP A 266 -6.94 -7.47 15.97
N ALA A 267 -6.51 -6.28 15.58
CA ALA A 267 -7.32 -5.33 14.84
C ALA A 267 -6.51 -4.64 13.74
N VAL A 268 -7.20 -4.23 12.68
CA VAL A 268 -6.63 -3.36 11.66
C VAL A 268 -7.24 -1.98 11.79
N TYR A 269 -6.39 -0.97 11.87
CA TYR A 269 -6.78 0.43 11.87
C TYR A 269 -6.55 1.02 10.50
N PHE A 270 -7.38 1.99 10.14
CA PHE A 270 -7.37 2.65 8.84
C PHE A 270 -7.49 4.16 9.02
N THR A 271 -6.93 4.92 8.08
CA THR A 271 -7.26 6.33 7.92
C THR A 271 -8.06 6.53 6.64
N HIS A 272 -8.88 7.56 6.64
CA HIS A 272 -9.54 8.09 5.45
C HIS A 272 -9.35 9.59 5.39
N GLU A 273 -9.32 10.11 4.16
CA GLU A 273 -9.27 11.54 3.89
C GLU A 273 -10.63 12.22 4.15
N ASP A 274 -10.61 13.56 4.18
CA ASP A 274 -11.85 14.34 4.13
C ASP A 274 -12.54 14.11 2.78
N ASN A 275 -13.73 13.61 2.86
CA ASN A 275 -14.57 13.29 1.72
C ASN A 275 -15.87 14.09 1.77
N GLU A 276 -16.85 13.69 0.96
CA GLU A 276 -18.20 14.28 0.96
C GLU A 276 -18.89 14.31 2.35
N ARG A 277 -18.35 13.59 3.36
CA ARG A 277 -18.83 13.63 4.75
C ARG A 277 -18.22 14.76 5.56
N GLY A 278 -17.17 15.43 5.04
CA GLY A 278 -16.59 16.64 5.60
C GLY A 278 -15.62 16.41 6.78
N PHE A 279 -14.96 15.25 6.84
CA PHE A 279 -13.88 15.00 7.81
C PHE A 279 -13.00 13.81 7.43
N ALA A 280 -11.71 13.89 7.77
CA ALA A 280 -10.79 12.77 7.81
C ALA A 280 -10.84 12.06 9.17
N GLY A 281 -10.36 10.82 9.26
CA GLY A 281 -10.41 10.15 10.56
C GLY A 281 -9.83 8.73 10.60
N LEU A 282 -10.04 8.11 11.77
CA LEU A 282 -9.64 6.74 12.10
C LEU A 282 -10.82 5.79 12.08
N GLY A 283 -10.62 4.64 11.49
CA GLY A 283 -11.50 3.49 11.59
C GLY A 283 -10.80 2.27 12.19
N LYS A 284 -11.55 1.36 12.78
CA LYS A 284 -11.06 0.10 13.33
C LYS A 284 -11.88 -1.07 12.80
N LEU A 285 -11.18 -2.10 12.36
CA LEU A 285 -11.74 -3.41 12.04
C LEU A 285 -11.24 -4.43 13.05
N GLN A 286 -12.13 -5.02 13.84
CA GLN A 286 -11.79 -6.13 14.71
C GLN A 286 -11.68 -7.40 13.89
N ARG A 287 -10.54 -8.08 13.95
CA ARG A 287 -10.36 -9.42 13.37
C ARG A 287 -11.02 -10.45 14.31
N ARG A 288 -11.62 -11.46 13.74
CA ARG A 288 -12.29 -12.56 14.46
C ARG A 288 -11.84 -13.89 13.90
#